data_9c4c9bc460c11c58b9c3d6902b0c50e9
#
_entry.id   9c4c9bc460c11c58b9c3d6902b0c50e9
#
_cell.length_a   1.000
_cell.length_b   1.000
_cell.length_c   1.000
_cell.angle_alpha   90.00
_cell.angle_beta   90.00
_cell.angle_gamma   90.00
#
_symmetry.space_group_name_H-M   'P 1'
#
loop_
_entity.id
_entity.type
_entity.pdbx_description
1 polymer ?
#
loop_
_entity_poly.entity_id
_entity_poly.type
_entity_poly.pdbx_seq_one_letter_code
_entity_poly.pdbx_strand_id
1 'polypeptide(L)'
;EIREIRGLAYSVYSFASTYEDSGLFGIYAGTSPDDLPELIPALCGELSRCMDDLTADEIVRAKVQMKAGLLMGRESTGARCEHLASHLQVFGRPLSTEEIVRNVDAVDEAAVKRVLTRLLASRPTVTALGPVSKLEEFDAISARLH
;
A
#
# COMPACT_ATOMS: atom_id res chain seq x y z
N GLU A 1 11.20 -6.40 -5.38
CA GLU A 1 11.16 -7.88 -5.39
C GLU A 1 10.34 -8.39 -6.58
N ILE A 2 9.04 -8.20 -6.60
CA ILE A 2 8.10 -8.80 -7.57
C ILE A 2 8.39 -8.38 -9.01
N ARG A 3 8.64 -7.10 -9.25
CA ARG A 3 8.88 -6.56 -10.59
C ARG A 3 10.34 -6.67 -11.00
N GLU A 4 11.25 -6.14 -10.18
CA GLU A 4 12.65 -5.95 -10.58
C GLU A 4 13.52 -7.22 -10.46
N ILE A 5 13.21 -8.09 -9.49
CA ILE A 5 13.99 -9.30 -9.22
C ILE A 5 13.34 -10.52 -9.88
N ARG A 6 12.04 -10.73 -9.66
CA ARG A 6 11.33 -11.90 -10.18
C ARG A 6 10.73 -11.71 -11.56
N GLY A 7 10.52 -10.45 -11.99
CA GLY A 7 9.92 -10.16 -13.29
C GLY A 7 8.45 -10.58 -13.43
N LEU A 8 7.74 -10.87 -12.34
CA LEU A 8 6.39 -11.44 -12.35
C LEU A 8 5.30 -10.44 -12.70
N ALA A 9 5.59 -9.14 -12.65
CA ALA A 9 4.60 -8.12 -12.91
C ALA A 9 5.17 -7.00 -13.78
N TYR A 10 4.42 -6.60 -14.79
CA TYR A 10 4.72 -5.42 -15.60
C TYR A 10 4.58 -4.14 -14.78
N SER A 11 3.53 -4.07 -13.96
CA SER A 11 3.34 -2.99 -13.00
C SER A 11 2.84 -3.56 -11.68
N VAL A 12 3.36 -3.06 -10.57
CA VAL A 12 2.89 -3.41 -9.22
C VAL A 12 3.01 -2.18 -8.33
N TYR A 13 1.95 -1.89 -7.60
CA TYR A 13 1.94 -0.81 -6.61
C TYR A 13 0.89 -1.07 -5.53
N SER A 14 1.11 -0.49 -4.37
CA SER A 14 0.12 -0.43 -3.30
C SER A 14 -0.51 0.96 -3.25
N PHE A 15 -1.75 1.01 -2.78
CA PHE A 15 -2.48 2.25 -2.58
C PHE A 15 -3.28 2.20 -1.29
N ALA A 16 -3.53 3.36 -0.71
CA ALA A 16 -4.40 3.53 0.43
C ALA A 16 -5.38 4.66 0.15
N SER A 17 -6.64 4.43 0.51
CA SER A 17 -7.69 5.45 0.49
C SER A 17 -8.23 5.60 1.91
N THR A 18 -8.27 6.82 2.40
CA THR A 18 -8.76 7.16 3.75
C THR A 18 -10.06 7.92 3.63
N TYR A 19 -11.02 7.50 4.42
CA TYR A 19 -12.33 8.13 4.58
C TYR A 19 -12.51 8.52 6.06
N GLU A 20 -13.57 9.23 6.39
CA GLU A 20 -13.82 9.70 7.75
C GLU A 20 -13.96 8.54 8.75
N ASP A 21 -14.67 7.49 8.37
CA ASP A 21 -15.03 6.34 9.20
C ASP A 21 -14.44 5.01 8.76
N SER A 22 -13.71 5.00 7.64
CA SER A 22 -13.21 3.77 7.03
C SER A 22 -11.92 4.00 6.24
N GLY A 23 -11.39 2.94 5.67
CA GLY A 23 -10.23 3.01 4.77
C GLY A 23 -10.10 1.76 3.94
N LEU A 24 -9.39 1.89 2.84
CA LEU A 24 -9.04 0.81 1.94
C LEU A 24 -7.53 0.78 1.73
N PHE A 25 -6.92 -0.36 1.94
CA PHE A 25 -5.58 -0.67 1.45
C PHE A 25 -5.69 -1.70 0.34
N GLY A 26 -5.00 -1.46 -0.76
CA GLY A 26 -5.02 -2.39 -1.88
C GLY A 26 -3.68 -2.52 -2.55
N ILE A 27 -3.51 -3.62 -3.28
CA ILE A 27 -2.36 -3.87 -4.15
C ILE A 27 -2.90 -4.14 -5.55
N TYR A 28 -2.36 -3.44 -6.51
CA TYR A 28 -2.58 -3.69 -7.92
C TYR A 28 -1.34 -4.36 -8.51
N ALA A 29 -1.55 -5.37 -9.35
CA ALA A 29 -0.50 -5.95 -10.16
C ALA A 29 -1.01 -6.28 -11.57
N GLY A 30 -0.29 -5.84 -12.59
CA GLY A 30 -0.49 -6.22 -13.97
C GLY A 30 0.54 -7.28 -14.37
N THR A 31 0.07 -8.45 -14.80
CA THR A 31 0.91 -9.61 -15.08
C THR A 31 0.44 -10.36 -16.33
N SER A 32 1.25 -11.30 -16.82
CA SER A 32 0.84 -12.25 -17.84
C SER A 32 0.00 -13.39 -17.24
N PRO A 33 -0.83 -14.08 -18.03
CA PRO A 33 -1.56 -15.26 -17.55
C PRO A 33 -0.65 -16.38 -17.07
N ASP A 34 0.57 -16.47 -17.59
CA ASP A 34 1.53 -17.51 -17.25
C ASP A 34 2.22 -17.27 -15.92
N ASP A 35 2.42 -16.01 -15.54
CA ASP A 35 3.07 -15.62 -14.29
C ASP A 35 2.09 -15.54 -13.10
N LEU A 36 0.78 -15.61 -13.37
CA LEU A 36 -0.27 -15.47 -12.35
C LEU A 36 -0.13 -16.46 -11.17
N PRO A 37 0.21 -17.76 -11.39
CA PRO A 37 0.40 -18.72 -10.29
C PRO A 37 1.55 -18.39 -9.35
N GLU A 38 2.57 -17.67 -9.82
CA GLU A 38 3.72 -17.26 -9.00
C GLU A 38 3.51 -15.88 -8.38
N LEU A 39 2.76 -15.00 -9.05
CA LEU A 39 2.52 -13.64 -8.59
C LEU A 39 1.77 -13.59 -7.26
N ILE A 40 0.69 -14.36 -7.12
CA ILE A 40 -0.15 -14.32 -5.91
C ILE A 40 0.61 -14.79 -4.66
N PRO A 41 1.30 -15.95 -4.68
CA PRO A 41 2.17 -16.35 -3.56
C PRO A 41 3.26 -15.32 -3.24
N ALA A 42 3.87 -14.70 -4.27
CA ALA A 42 4.89 -13.69 -4.07
C ALA A 42 4.33 -12.42 -3.40
N LEU A 43 3.14 -11.94 -3.80
CA LEU A 43 2.47 -10.80 -3.18
C LEU A 43 2.13 -11.07 -1.70
N CYS A 44 1.56 -12.23 -1.41
CA CYS A 44 1.25 -12.64 -0.05
C CYS A 44 2.53 -12.76 0.79
N GLY A 45 3.58 -13.36 0.22
CA GLY A 45 4.89 -13.49 0.88
C GLY A 45 5.53 -12.14 1.24
N GLU A 46 5.42 -11.14 0.35
CA GLU A 46 5.92 -9.78 0.66
C GLU A 46 5.13 -9.08 1.77
N LEU A 47 3.81 -9.31 1.84
CA LEU A 47 3.01 -8.79 2.95
C LEU A 47 3.40 -9.44 4.29
N SER A 48 3.59 -10.76 4.31
CA SER A 48 4.06 -11.49 5.50
C SER A 48 5.46 -11.04 5.89
N ARG A 49 6.38 -10.88 4.91
CA ARG A 49 7.72 -10.35 5.17
C ARG A 49 7.69 -8.96 5.82
N CYS A 50 6.79 -8.08 5.40
CA CYS A 50 6.62 -6.77 6.04
C CYS A 50 6.16 -6.86 7.51
N MET A 51 5.48 -7.95 7.90
CA MET A 51 5.12 -8.20 9.31
C MET A 51 6.32 -8.63 10.15
N ASP A 52 7.15 -9.50 9.60
CA ASP A 52 8.17 -10.23 10.36
C ASP A 52 9.56 -9.60 10.25
N ASP A 53 9.92 -9.08 9.08
CA ASP A 53 11.30 -8.71 8.73
C ASP A 53 11.39 -7.32 8.05
N LEU A 54 10.57 -6.38 8.49
CA LEU A 54 10.65 -4.99 8.03
C LEU A 54 11.90 -4.32 8.60
N THR A 55 12.77 -3.83 7.73
CA THR A 55 14.02 -3.21 8.16
C THR A 55 13.89 -1.70 8.40
N ALA A 56 14.73 -1.18 9.31
CA ALA A 56 14.80 0.26 9.57
C ALA A 56 15.12 1.07 8.30
N ASP A 57 15.99 0.54 7.43
CA ASP A 57 16.35 1.20 6.17
C ASP A 57 15.19 1.29 5.19
N GLU A 58 14.30 0.30 5.15
CA GLU A 58 13.07 0.35 4.34
C GLU A 58 12.14 1.46 4.84
N ILE A 59 11.97 1.60 6.15
CA ILE A 59 11.18 2.66 6.75
C ILE A 59 11.78 4.04 6.42
N VAL A 60 13.09 4.21 6.55
CA VAL A 60 13.78 5.46 6.22
C VAL A 60 13.57 5.82 4.75
N ARG A 61 13.77 4.89 3.84
CA ARG A 61 13.53 5.12 2.39
C ARG A 61 12.08 5.49 2.10
N ALA A 62 11.12 4.79 2.68
CA ALA A 62 9.70 5.08 2.52
C ALA A 62 9.35 6.49 3.00
N LYS A 63 9.84 6.91 4.18
CA LYS A 63 9.65 8.27 4.69
C LYS A 63 10.23 9.33 3.78
N VAL A 64 11.42 9.13 3.27
CA VAL A 64 12.06 10.08 2.32
C VAL A 64 11.22 10.20 1.06
N GLN A 65 10.78 9.08 0.49
CA GLN A 65 9.94 9.08 -0.71
C GLN A 65 8.59 9.77 -0.48
N MET A 66 7.92 9.49 0.64
CA MET A 66 6.65 10.13 1.00
C MET A 66 6.80 11.65 1.16
N LYS A 67 7.84 12.10 1.87
CA LYS A 67 8.11 13.54 2.05
C LYS A 67 8.44 14.23 0.73
N ALA A 68 9.23 13.60 -0.13
CA ALA A 68 9.52 14.12 -1.46
C ALA A 68 8.26 14.25 -2.31
N GLY A 69 7.42 13.22 -2.34
CA GLY A 69 6.13 13.25 -3.05
C GLY A 69 5.18 14.33 -2.53
N LEU A 70 5.11 14.49 -1.21
CA LEU A 70 4.32 15.56 -0.57
C LEU A 70 4.77 16.94 -1.03
N LEU A 71 6.09 17.22 -0.98
CA LEU A 71 6.64 18.53 -1.34
C LEU A 71 6.45 18.82 -2.84
N MET A 72 6.75 17.85 -3.72
CA MET A 72 6.55 17.99 -5.17
C MET A 72 5.07 18.15 -5.53
N GLY A 73 4.15 17.44 -4.87
CA GLY A 73 2.72 17.58 -5.07
C GLY A 73 2.19 18.98 -4.77
N ARG A 74 2.87 19.77 -3.92
CA ARG A 74 2.45 21.13 -3.60
C ARG A 74 2.75 22.17 -4.68
N GLU A 75 3.53 21.84 -5.67
CA GLU A 75 3.76 22.71 -6.84
C GLU A 75 2.51 22.80 -7.74
N SER A 76 1.66 21.77 -7.72
CA SER A 76 0.39 21.76 -8.46
C SER A 76 -0.72 22.45 -7.67
N THR A 77 -1.36 23.45 -8.28
CA THR A 77 -2.51 24.15 -7.69
C THR A 77 -3.71 23.22 -7.51
N GLY A 78 -3.95 22.30 -8.47
CA GLY A 78 -4.99 21.28 -8.38
C GLY A 78 -4.76 20.34 -7.20
N ALA A 79 -3.56 19.77 -7.08
CA ALA A 79 -3.22 18.88 -5.96
C ALA A 79 -3.33 19.60 -4.60
N ARG A 80 -2.98 20.89 -4.52
CA ARG A 80 -3.16 21.67 -3.30
C ARG A 80 -4.63 21.82 -2.92
N CYS A 81 -5.50 22.05 -3.91
CA CYS A 81 -6.94 22.16 -3.69
C CYS A 81 -7.53 20.83 -3.20
N GLU A 82 -7.18 19.72 -3.86
CA GLU A 82 -7.61 18.38 -3.48
C GLU A 82 -7.16 18.00 -2.07
N HIS A 83 -5.90 18.28 -1.71
CA HIS A 83 -5.38 18.04 -0.36
C HIS A 83 -6.12 18.85 0.69
N LEU A 84 -6.40 20.14 0.44
CA LEU A 84 -7.16 20.97 1.38
C LEU A 84 -8.58 20.45 1.56
N ALA A 85 -9.26 20.08 0.48
CA ALA A 85 -10.60 19.52 0.55
C ALA A 85 -10.62 18.21 1.33
N SER A 86 -9.67 17.31 1.04
CA SER A 86 -9.52 16.04 1.73
C SER A 86 -9.23 16.21 3.24
N HIS A 87 -8.34 17.16 3.60
CA HIS A 87 -8.06 17.46 5.01
C HIS A 87 -9.30 17.97 5.75
N LEU A 88 -10.09 18.83 5.10
CA LEU A 88 -11.34 19.31 5.70
C LEU A 88 -12.35 18.19 5.89
N GLN A 89 -12.48 17.28 4.92
CA GLN A 89 -13.38 16.13 5.02
C GLN A 89 -12.98 15.15 6.13
N VAL A 90 -11.69 14.80 6.19
CA VAL A 90 -11.22 13.74 7.11
C VAL A 90 -10.90 14.28 8.51
N PHE A 91 -10.34 15.47 8.61
CA PHE A 91 -9.83 16.03 9.87
C PHE A 91 -10.61 17.25 10.38
N GLY A 92 -11.58 17.76 9.61
CA GLY A 92 -12.32 18.98 9.93
C GLY A 92 -11.47 20.26 9.85
N ARG A 93 -10.20 20.17 9.45
CA ARG A 93 -9.26 21.29 9.37
C ARG A 93 -8.12 21.01 8.37
N PRO A 94 -7.51 22.04 7.81
CA PRO A 94 -6.28 21.87 7.04
C PRO A 94 -5.12 21.43 7.95
N LEU A 95 -4.27 20.54 7.47
CA LEU A 95 -3.01 20.17 8.09
C LEU A 95 -1.88 20.98 7.45
N SER A 96 -0.95 21.49 8.27
CA SER A 96 0.24 22.15 7.75
C SER A 96 1.25 21.11 7.22
N THR A 97 2.15 21.55 6.35
CA THR A 97 3.20 20.65 5.81
C THR A 97 4.09 20.14 6.92
N GLU A 98 4.43 21.01 7.86
CA GLU A 98 5.27 20.68 9.02
C GLU A 98 4.60 19.64 9.91
N GLU A 99 3.27 19.71 10.07
CA GLU A 99 2.50 18.72 10.82
C GLU A 99 2.52 17.38 10.12
N ILE A 100 2.29 17.34 8.81
CA ILE A 100 2.31 16.10 8.03
C ILE A 100 3.72 15.48 8.06
N VAL A 101 4.76 16.27 7.87
CA VAL A 101 6.15 15.80 7.92
C VAL A 101 6.47 15.22 9.30
N ARG A 102 6.07 15.89 10.39
CA ARG A 102 6.25 15.33 11.74
C ARG A 102 5.54 14.01 11.93
N ASN A 103 4.32 13.87 11.40
CA ASN A 103 3.55 12.62 11.48
C ASN A 103 4.24 11.49 10.70
N VAL A 104 4.79 11.79 9.51
CA VAL A 104 5.58 10.82 8.73
C VAL A 104 6.85 10.44 9.49
N ASP A 105 7.55 11.41 10.08
CA ASP A 105 8.78 11.13 10.83
C ASP A 105 8.53 10.31 12.12
N ALA A 106 7.35 10.44 12.71
CA ALA A 106 6.95 9.69 13.90
C ALA A 106 6.59 8.21 13.63
N VAL A 107 6.40 7.82 12.36
CA VAL A 107 6.10 6.41 12.03
C VAL A 107 7.32 5.54 12.32
N ASP A 108 7.15 4.52 13.11
CA ASP A 108 8.17 3.50 13.42
C ASP A 108 7.73 2.10 12.96
N GLU A 109 8.59 1.11 13.13
CA GLU A 109 8.31 -0.28 12.81
C GLU A 109 7.05 -0.79 13.54
N ALA A 110 6.90 -0.45 14.82
CA ALA A 110 5.75 -0.86 15.62
C ALA A 110 4.44 -0.28 15.06
N ALA A 111 4.46 0.96 14.57
CA ALA A 111 3.30 1.58 13.94
C ALA A 111 2.91 0.86 12.64
N VAL A 112 3.89 0.51 11.80
CA VAL A 112 3.65 -0.25 10.57
C VAL A 112 3.07 -1.62 10.88
N LYS A 113 3.68 -2.37 11.82
CA LYS A 113 3.20 -3.69 12.24
C LYS A 113 1.77 -3.65 12.79
N ARG A 114 1.44 -2.66 13.62
CA ARG A 114 0.05 -2.49 14.13
C ARG A 114 -0.96 -2.34 13.00
N VAL A 115 -0.63 -1.52 11.99
CA VAL A 115 -1.52 -1.30 10.85
C VAL A 115 -1.66 -2.56 10.01
N LEU A 116 -0.57 -3.24 9.69
CA LEU A 116 -0.57 -4.49 8.94
C LEU A 116 -1.36 -5.59 9.67
N THR A 117 -1.14 -5.76 10.97
CA THR A 117 -1.91 -6.72 11.79
C THR A 117 -3.42 -6.46 11.67
N ARG A 118 -3.83 -5.19 11.75
CA ARG A 118 -5.24 -4.82 11.62
C ARG A 118 -5.77 -5.08 10.20
N LEU A 119 -4.99 -4.80 9.16
CA LEU A 119 -5.39 -5.02 7.76
C LEU A 119 -5.54 -6.51 7.47
N LEU A 120 -4.56 -7.31 7.88
CA LEU A 120 -4.55 -8.75 7.63
C LEU A 120 -5.53 -9.53 8.53
N ALA A 121 -6.04 -8.94 9.60
CA ALA A 121 -7.11 -9.55 10.42
C ALA A 121 -8.46 -9.63 9.69
N SER A 122 -8.63 -8.91 8.58
CA SER A 122 -9.85 -8.91 7.79
C SER A 122 -9.69 -9.77 6.54
N ARG A 123 -10.78 -10.44 6.14
CA ARG A 123 -10.79 -11.22 4.90
C ARG A 123 -10.53 -10.30 3.70
N PRO A 124 -9.58 -10.64 2.80
CA PRO A 124 -9.27 -9.81 1.64
C PRO A 124 -10.41 -9.86 0.61
N THR A 125 -10.41 -8.87 -0.28
CA THR A 125 -11.20 -8.94 -1.52
C THR A 125 -10.22 -9.08 -2.69
N VAL A 126 -10.48 -10.02 -3.58
CA VAL A 126 -9.67 -10.25 -4.78
C VAL A 126 -10.51 -9.98 -6.01
N THR A 127 -9.99 -9.16 -6.90
CA THR A 127 -10.59 -8.91 -8.21
C THR A 127 -9.54 -9.13 -9.28
N ALA A 128 -9.87 -9.90 -10.30
CA ALA A 128 -8.98 -10.15 -11.43
C ALA A 128 -9.74 -9.94 -12.75
N LEU A 129 -9.07 -9.33 -13.73
CA LEU A 129 -9.63 -9.07 -15.04
C LEU A 129 -8.66 -9.55 -16.13
N GLY A 130 -9.18 -10.40 -17.04
CA GLY A 130 -8.42 -10.95 -18.16
C GLY A 130 -8.48 -12.48 -18.21
N PRO A 131 -7.48 -13.15 -18.80
CA PRO A 131 -7.38 -14.62 -18.81
C PRO A 131 -6.98 -15.16 -17.44
N VAL A 132 -7.96 -15.36 -16.57
CA VAL A 132 -7.76 -15.70 -15.14
C VAL A 132 -7.88 -17.19 -14.84
N SER A 133 -7.84 -18.06 -15.85
CA SER A 133 -8.01 -19.52 -15.66
C SER A 133 -6.93 -20.15 -14.75
N LYS A 134 -5.79 -19.49 -14.57
CA LYS A 134 -4.70 -19.94 -13.70
C LYS A 134 -4.67 -19.23 -12.33
N LEU A 135 -5.68 -18.40 -12.04
CA LEU A 135 -5.81 -17.78 -10.73
C LEU A 135 -6.13 -18.84 -9.69
N GLU A 136 -5.44 -18.80 -8.55
CA GLU A 136 -5.77 -19.66 -7.41
C GLU A 136 -7.19 -19.38 -6.90
N GLU A 137 -7.80 -20.40 -6.33
CA GLU A 137 -9.09 -20.26 -5.65
C GLU A 137 -8.97 -19.27 -4.49
N PHE A 138 -10.02 -18.48 -4.29
CA PHE A 138 -10.02 -17.39 -3.30
C PHE A 138 -9.63 -17.85 -1.89
N ASP A 139 -10.10 -19.02 -1.46
CA ASP A 139 -9.82 -19.55 -0.12
C ASP A 139 -8.33 -19.90 0.05
N ALA A 140 -7.65 -20.34 -1.02
CA ALA A 140 -6.21 -20.58 -1.02
C ALA A 140 -5.44 -19.25 -0.88
N ILE A 141 -5.85 -18.21 -1.60
CA ILE A 141 -5.25 -16.86 -1.49
C ILE A 141 -5.44 -16.31 -0.07
N SER A 142 -6.66 -16.39 0.46
CA SER A 142 -6.98 -15.92 1.81
C SER A 142 -6.17 -16.64 2.87
N ALA A 143 -5.99 -17.96 2.76
CA ALA A 143 -5.20 -18.75 3.71
C ALA A 143 -3.70 -18.42 3.73
N ARG A 144 -3.17 -17.77 2.68
CA ARG A 144 -1.76 -17.31 2.66
C ARG A 144 -1.51 -16.06 3.49
N LEU A 145 -2.57 -15.34 3.87
CA LEU A 145 -2.49 -14.07 4.62
C LEU A 145 -2.82 -14.25 6.12
N HIS A 146 -3.25 -15.45 6.51
CA HIS A 146 -3.62 -15.84 7.88
C HIS A 146 -2.82 -17.06 8.34
#